data_0b6fea46aa0092d7d6dd305ee347e53d
#
_entry.id   0b6fea46aa0092d7d6dd305ee347e53d
#
_cell.length_a   1.000
_cell.length_b   1.000
_cell.length_c   1.000
_cell.angle_alpha   90.00
_cell.angle_beta   90.00
_cell.angle_gamma   90.00
#
_symmetry.space_group_name_H-M   'P 1'
#
loop_
_entity.id
_entity.type
_entity.pdbx_description
1 polymer ?
#
loop_
_entity_poly.entity_id
_entity_poly.type
_entity_poly.pdbx_seq_one_letter_code
_entity_poly.pdbx_strand_id
1 'polypeptide(L)'
;MLAESFCRKKELKRMSALASTGLLLIRLVVGLTFAGHGAQKLFGWFGGYGPKGTGGWLESIGIRPGVTMAILAGLAELIGGLLFAAGLLTEVGAALIIVVMLVAIAKVHAKHGYWVSSNGIEYPFVLIVVALGVALTGAGDYSLDALWR
;
A
#
# COMPACT_ATOMS: atom_id res chain seq x y z
N MET A 1 -20.22 -15.76 37.51
CA MET A 1 -19.21 -14.67 37.58
C MET A 1 -17.84 -15.10 37.04
N LEU A 2 -17.11 -16.09 37.62
CA LEU A 2 -15.80 -16.55 37.10
C LEU A 2 -15.88 -17.21 35.72
N ALA A 3 -16.86 -18.05 35.47
CA ALA A 3 -17.05 -18.72 34.16
C ALA A 3 -17.39 -17.75 33.04
N GLU A 4 -18.20 -16.74 33.31
CA GLU A 4 -18.55 -15.68 32.35
C GLU A 4 -17.35 -14.82 32.00
N SER A 5 -16.50 -14.48 32.98
CA SER A 5 -15.27 -13.71 32.74
C SER A 5 -14.28 -14.51 31.88
N PHE A 6 -14.19 -15.82 32.10
CA PHE A 6 -13.33 -16.71 31.31
C PHE A 6 -13.84 -16.85 29.86
N CYS A 7 -15.15 -17.02 29.69
CA CYS A 7 -15.78 -17.11 28.37
C CYS A 7 -15.54 -15.80 27.57
N ARG A 8 -15.78 -14.65 28.19
CA ARG A 8 -15.55 -13.32 27.58
C ARG A 8 -14.10 -13.13 27.16
N LYS A 9 -13.11 -13.50 28.00
CA LYS A 9 -11.68 -13.41 27.65
C LYS A 9 -11.33 -14.27 26.44
N LYS A 10 -11.88 -15.47 26.35
CA LYS A 10 -11.67 -16.39 25.20
C LYS A 10 -12.24 -15.82 23.92
N GLU A 11 -13.43 -15.23 23.97
CA GLU A 11 -14.05 -14.57 22.82
C GLU A 11 -13.26 -13.35 22.35
N LEU A 12 -12.84 -12.47 23.26
CA LEU A 12 -12.01 -11.31 22.95
C LEU A 12 -10.70 -11.71 22.27
N LYS A 13 -10.02 -12.73 22.78
CA LYS A 13 -8.80 -13.27 22.17
C LYS A 13 -9.03 -13.82 20.77
N ARG A 14 -10.16 -14.52 20.56
CA ARG A 14 -10.55 -15.04 19.25
C ARG A 14 -10.84 -13.91 18.26
N MET A 15 -11.55 -12.88 18.67
CA MET A 15 -11.86 -11.71 17.84
C MET A 15 -10.58 -10.96 17.45
N SER A 16 -9.67 -10.74 18.40
CA SER A 16 -8.35 -10.13 18.12
C SER A 16 -7.57 -10.94 17.09
N ALA A 17 -7.50 -12.27 17.23
CA ALA A 17 -6.79 -13.12 16.28
C ALA A 17 -7.40 -13.07 14.87
N LEU A 18 -8.71 -13.05 14.73
CA LEU A 18 -9.38 -12.94 13.43
C LEU A 18 -9.12 -11.57 12.78
N ALA A 19 -9.19 -10.48 13.55
CA ALA A 19 -8.89 -9.15 13.06
C ALA A 19 -7.43 -9.04 12.61
N SER A 20 -6.49 -9.56 13.40
CA SER A 20 -5.06 -9.58 13.05
C SER A 20 -4.76 -10.42 11.80
N THR A 21 -5.49 -11.53 11.60
CA THR A 21 -5.38 -12.33 10.37
C THR A 21 -5.90 -11.55 9.15
N GLY A 22 -7.03 -10.86 9.27
CA GLY A 22 -7.56 -10.00 8.20
C GLY A 22 -6.59 -8.89 7.81
N LEU A 23 -6.02 -8.22 8.80
CA LEU A 23 -4.99 -7.18 8.60
C LEU A 23 -3.74 -7.75 7.92
N LEU A 24 -3.26 -8.93 8.32
CA LEU A 24 -2.13 -9.60 7.67
C LEU A 24 -2.41 -9.85 6.18
N LEU A 25 -3.58 -10.39 5.84
CA LEU A 25 -3.95 -10.66 4.44
C LEU A 25 -3.99 -9.37 3.62
N ILE A 26 -4.62 -8.32 4.12
CA ILE A 26 -4.68 -7.02 3.46
C ILE A 26 -3.27 -6.47 3.22
N ARG A 27 -2.43 -6.46 4.24
CA ARG A 27 -1.06 -5.96 4.15
C ARG A 27 -0.21 -6.75 3.16
N LEU A 28 -0.29 -8.08 3.17
CA LEU A 28 0.46 -8.91 2.23
C LEU A 28 0.04 -8.65 0.79
N VAL A 29 -1.27 -8.67 0.50
CA VAL A 29 -1.76 -8.48 -0.87
C VAL A 29 -1.43 -7.07 -1.36
N VAL A 30 -1.81 -6.04 -0.62
CA VAL A 30 -1.60 -4.64 -1.03
C VAL A 30 -0.11 -4.31 -1.07
N GLY A 31 0.63 -4.64 -0.01
CA GLY A 31 2.05 -4.31 0.10
C GLY A 31 2.91 -5.01 -0.95
N LEU A 32 2.73 -6.30 -1.18
CA LEU A 32 3.49 -7.03 -2.21
C LEU A 32 3.13 -6.57 -3.63
N THR A 33 1.87 -6.21 -3.88
CA THR A 33 1.46 -5.61 -5.16
C THR A 33 2.18 -4.29 -5.39
N PHE A 34 2.22 -3.41 -4.37
CA PHE A 34 2.97 -2.15 -4.45
C PHE A 34 4.46 -2.36 -4.66
N ALA A 35 5.07 -3.28 -3.91
CA ALA A 35 6.48 -3.63 -4.09
C ALA A 35 6.76 -4.14 -5.52
N GLY A 36 5.84 -4.92 -6.08
CA GLY A 36 5.89 -5.36 -7.49
C GLY A 36 5.87 -4.19 -8.46
N HIS A 37 5.00 -3.20 -8.27
CA HIS A 37 4.96 -1.97 -9.10
C HIS A 37 6.25 -1.15 -8.96
N GLY A 38 6.82 -1.06 -7.77
CA GLY A 38 8.14 -0.46 -7.55
C GLY A 38 9.24 -1.18 -8.32
N ALA A 39 9.25 -2.52 -8.28
CA ALA A 39 10.19 -3.34 -9.02
C ALA A 39 10.04 -3.22 -10.55
N GLN A 40 8.81 -3.05 -11.06
CA GLN A 40 8.55 -2.73 -12.47
C GLN A 40 9.23 -1.43 -12.90
N LYS A 41 9.14 -0.38 -12.07
CA LYS A 41 9.72 0.94 -12.36
C LYS A 41 11.23 0.96 -12.22
N LEU A 42 11.79 0.26 -11.20
CA LEU A 42 13.23 0.29 -10.90
C LEU A 42 14.04 -0.69 -11.73
N PHE A 43 13.52 -1.91 -11.94
CA PHE A 43 14.29 -3.02 -12.51
C PHE A 43 13.71 -3.53 -13.84
N GLY A 44 12.51 -3.08 -14.21
CA GLY A 44 11.79 -3.61 -15.37
C GLY A 44 11.24 -5.03 -15.17
N TRP A 45 11.17 -5.52 -13.92
CA TRP A 45 10.63 -6.85 -13.61
C TRP A 45 9.13 -6.94 -13.90
N PHE A 46 8.61 -8.14 -14.01
CA PHE A 46 7.16 -8.40 -14.21
C PHE A 46 6.56 -7.65 -15.42
N GLY A 47 7.34 -7.47 -16.49
CA GLY A 47 6.88 -6.75 -17.68
C GLY A 47 6.91 -5.22 -17.54
N GLY A 48 7.63 -4.69 -16.57
CA GLY A 48 7.81 -3.25 -16.39
C GLY A 48 8.80 -2.63 -17.39
N TYR A 49 8.78 -1.31 -17.49
CA TYR A 49 9.58 -0.55 -18.46
C TYR A 49 10.91 -0.04 -17.89
N GLY A 50 11.19 -0.29 -16.62
CA GLY A 50 12.35 0.24 -15.94
C GLY A 50 12.36 1.77 -15.83
N PRO A 51 13.46 2.37 -15.29
CA PRO A 51 13.49 3.81 -15.02
C PRO A 51 13.41 4.68 -16.29
N LYS A 52 14.05 4.23 -17.38
CA LYS A 52 14.05 4.98 -18.65
C LYS A 52 12.69 5.00 -19.33
N GLY A 53 12.04 3.83 -19.46
CA GLY A 53 10.74 3.73 -20.09
C GLY A 53 9.65 4.40 -19.28
N THR A 54 9.63 4.16 -17.96
CA THR A 54 8.71 4.85 -17.04
C THR A 54 8.96 6.36 -17.05
N GLY A 55 10.24 6.79 -17.04
CA GLY A 55 10.62 8.20 -17.07
C GLY A 55 10.14 8.91 -18.34
N GLY A 56 10.31 8.29 -19.49
CA GLY A 56 9.82 8.85 -20.76
C GLY A 56 8.29 9.02 -20.78
N TRP A 57 7.56 8.07 -20.22
CA TRP A 57 6.12 8.20 -20.05
C TRP A 57 5.75 9.33 -19.08
N LEU A 58 6.45 9.46 -17.94
CA LEU A 58 6.22 10.54 -16.99
C LEU A 58 6.45 11.92 -17.62
N GLU A 59 7.48 12.07 -18.46
CA GLU A 59 7.72 13.31 -19.19
C GLU A 59 6.62 13.65 -20.17
N SER A 60 6.04 12.63 -20.83
CA SER A 60 4.93 12.82 -21.77
C SER A 60 3.66 13.36 -21.09
N ILE A 61 3.49 13.11 -19.78
CA ILE A 61 2.38 13.64 -18.97
C ILE A 61 2.77 14.88 -18.13
N GLY A 62 3.94 15.47 -18.41
CA GLY A 62 4.38 16.73 -17.80
C GLY A 62 5.10 16.60 -16.46
N ILE A 63 5.54 15.40 -16.08
CA ILE A 63 6.34 15.18 -14.84
C ILE A 63 7.81 15.13 -15.22
N ARG A 64 8.57 16.17 -14.84
CA ARG A 64 10.00 16.33 -15.16
C ARG A 64 10.82 16.57 -13.89
N PRO A 65 12.07 16.06 -13.83
CA PRO A 65 12.75 15.16 -14.77
C PRO A 65 12.21 13.72 -14.64
N GLY A 66 11.80 13.09 -15.75
CA GLY A 66 11.03 11.85 -15.75
C GLY A 66 11.75 10.66 -15.13
N VAL A 67 13.02 10.42 -15.50
CA VAL A 67 13.80 9.29 -14.96
C VAL A 67 13.98 9.40 -13.45
N THR A 68 14.29 10.58 -12.94
CA THR A 68 14.43 10.83 -11.49
C THR A 68 13.10 10.57 -10.78
N MET A 69 11.99 11.06 -11.34
CA MET A 69 10.67 10.86 -10.76
C MET A 69 10.23 9.37 -10.81
N ALA A 70 10.61 8.65 -11.87
CA ALA A 70 10.37 7.21 -11.97
C ALA A 70 11.12 6.43 -10.88
N ILE A 71 12.38 6.80 -10.60
CA ILE A 71 13.18 6.19 -9.53
C ILE A 71 12.57 6.51 -8.17
N LEU A 72 12.22 7.75 -7.89
CA LEU A 72 11.61 8.16 -6.62
C LEU A 72 10.29 7.45 -6.39
N ALA A 73 9.42 7.40 -7.40
CA ALA A 73 8.15 6.68 -7.31
C ALA A 73 8.38 5.17 -7.10
N GLY A 74 9.31 4.57 -7.87
CA GLY A 74 9.65 3.16 -7.73
C GLY A 74 10.22 2.81 -6.35
N LEU A 75 11.07 3.66 -5.76
CA LEU A 75 11.57 3.49 -4.40
C LEU A 75 10.46 3.63 -3.37
N ALA A 76 9.60 4.63 -3.50
CA ALA A 76 8.47 4.82 -2.58
C ALA A 76 7.50 3.62 -2.61
N GLU A 77 7.23 3.08 -3.80
CA GLU A 77 6.38 1.90 -3.96
C GLU A 77 7.05 0.62 -3.44
N LEU A 78 8.33 0.40 -3.74
CA LEU A 78 9.05 -0.79 -3.30
C LEU A 78 9.20 -0.80 -1.78
N ILE A 79 9.75 0.27 -1.22
CA ILE A 79 10.00 0.37 0.23
C ILE A 79 8.68 0.44 0.99
N GLY A 80 7.76 1.32 0.57
CA GLY A 80 6.45 1.46 1.19
C GLY A 80 5.65 0.16 1.15
N GLY A 81 5.65 -0.55 0.02
CA GLY A 81 5.00 -1.83 -0.12
C GLY A 81 5.59 -2.91 0.79
N LEU A 82 6.92 -3.02 0.87
CA LEU A 82 7.60 -4.00 1.74
C LEU A 82 7.36 -3.69 3.23
N LEU A 83 7.45 -2.43 3.65
CA LEU A 83 7.16 -2.00 5.02
C LEU A 83 5.71 -2.35 5.40
N PHE A 84 4.78 -2.03 4.52
CA PHE A 84 3.36 -2.29 4.73
C PHE A 84 3.06 -3.80 4.79
N ALA A 85 3.63 -4.60 3.89
CA ALA A 85 3.46 -6.06 3.89
C ALA A 85 4.01 -6.69 5.17
N ALA A 86 5.23 -6.32 5.58
CA ALA A 86 5.88 -6.83 6.78
C ALA A 86 5.20 -6.35 8.07
N GLY A 87 4.44 -5.25 8.02
CA GLY A 87 3.93 -4.57 9.20
C GLY A 87 5.07 -4.02 10.04
N LEU A 88 6.04 -3.40 9.40
CA LEU A 88 7.17 -2.70 10.00
C LEU A 88 7.07 -1.23 9.67
N LEU A 89 7.05 -0.37 10.69
CA LEU A 89 6.78 1.06 10.50
C LEU A 89 5.55 1.24 9.59
N THR A 90 4.46 0.56 9.95
CA THR A 90 3.28 0.39 9.09
C THR A 90 2.69 1.71 8.65
N GLU A 91 2.69 2.73 9.52
CA GLU A 91 2.20 4.07 9.21
C GLU A 91 3.07 4.74 8.12
N VAL A 92 4.39 4.52 8.14
CA VAL A 92 5.31 5.04 7.10
C VAL A 92 5.03 4.35 5.77
N GLY A 93 4.89 3.02 5.78
CA GLY A 93 4.51 2.25 4.59
C GLY A 93 3.19 2.74 3.99
N ALA A 94 2.16 2.91 4.83
CA ALA A 94 0.86 3.45 4.43
C ALA A 94 0.97 4.87 3.85
N ALA A 95 1.74 5.75 4.49
CA ALA A 95 1.93 7.13 4.02
C ALA A 95 2.59 7.16 2.63
N LEU A 96 3.60 6.33 2.37
CA LEU A 96 4.23 6.22 1.06
C LEU A 96 3.24 5.74 -0.01
N ILE A 97 2.42 4.72 0.29
CA ILE A 97 1.35 4.25 -0.60
C ILE A 97 0.37 5.39 -0.90
N ILE A 98 -0.11 6.09 0.12
CA ILE A 98 -1.08 7.18 -0.02
C ILE A 98 -0.51 8.30 -0.89
N VAL A 99 0.73 8.74 -0.65
CA VAL A 99 1.37 9.81 -1.43
C VAL A 99 1.48 9.43 -2.91
N VAL A 100 1.94 8.21 -3.21
CA VAL A 100 2.03 7.74 -4.60
C VAL A 100 0.66 7.70 -5.27
N MET A 101 -0.37 7.23 -4.56
CA MET A 101 -1.73 7.19 -5.10
C MET A 101 -2.35 8.56 -5.28
N LEU A 102 -2.09 9.53 -4.42
CA LEU A 102 -2.51 10.92 -4.60
C LEU A 102 -1.88 11.54 -5.85
N VAL A 103 -0.59 11.30 -6.08
CA VAL A 103 0.10 11.75 -7.30
C VAL A 103 -0.49 11.09 -8.54
N ALA A 104 -0.78 9.78 -8.48
CA ALA A 104 -1.43 9.05 -9.57
C ALA A 104 -2.82 9.62 -9.89
N ILE A 105 -3.63 9.92 -8.86
CA ILE A 105 -4.91 10.59 -9.05
C ILE A 105 -4.70 11.94 -9.74
N ALA A 106 -3.87 12.80 -9.19
CA ALA A 106 -3.71 14.18 -9.66
C ALA A 106 -3.15 14.27 -11.09
N LYS A 107 -2.23 13.38 -11.46
CA LYS A 107 -1.49 13.49 -12.73
C LYS A 107 -2.01 12.57 -13.84
N VAL A 108 -2.67 11.47 -13.49
CA VAL A 108 -3.08 10.45 -14.46
C VAL A 108 -4.59 10.28 -14.50
N HIS A 109 -5.22 10.02 -13.36
CA HIS A 109 -6.57 9.48 -13.30
C HIS A 109 -7.69 10.52 -13.21
N ALA A 110 -7.46 11.68 -12.58
CA ALA A 110 -8.51 12.68 -12.28
C ALA A 110 -9.29 13.14 -13.53
N LYS A 111 -8.62 13.24 -14.67
CA LYS A 111 -9.24 13.65 -15.96
C LYS A 111 -10.15 12.59 -16.58
N HIS A 112 -10.12 11.37 -16.09
CA HIS A 112 -10.87 10.23 -16.63
C HIS A 112 -12.13 9.87 -15.82
N GLY A 113 -12.47 10.68 -14.80
CA GLY A 113 -13.61 10.46 -13.94
C GLY A 113 -13.35 9.43 -12.82
N TYR A 114 -14.41 8.79 -12.35
CA TYR A 114 -14.33 7.89 -11.19
C TYR A 114 -13.96 6.45 -11.58
N TRP A 115 -14.65 5.84 -12.54
CA TRP A 115 -14.63 4.40 -12.80
C TRP A 115 -13.31 3.90 -13.40
N VAL A 116 -12.82 2.76 -12.89
CA VAL A 116 -11.59 2.11 -13.38
C VAL A 116 -11.69 1.69 -14.85
N SER A 117 -12.88 1.35 -15.33
CA SER A 117 -13.14 1.01 -16.74
C SER A 117 -12.81 2.16 -17.70
N SER A 118 -12.86 3.39 -17.22
CA SER A 118 -12.44 4.60 -17.96
C SER A 118 -11.04 5.08 -17.55
N ASN A 119 -10.26 4.28 -16.85
CA ASN A 119 -8.97 4.68 -16.27
C ASN A 119 -9.08 5.78 -15.20
N GLY A 120 -10.22 5.85 -14.49
CA GLY A 120 -10.54 6.84 -13.47
C GLY A 120 -9.88 6.55 -12.12
N ILE A 121 -10.28 7.34 -11.12
CA ILE A 121 -9.65 7.37 -9.79
C ILE A 121 -10.04 6.22 -8.86
N GLU A 122 -11.01 5.38 -9.21
CA GLU A 122 -11.56 4.33 -8.35
C GLU A 122 -10.48 3.46 -7.69
N TYR A 123 -9.59 2.91 -8.49
CA TYR A 123 -8.55 2.01 -7.98
C TYR A 123 -7.57 2.69 -7.03
N PRO A 124 -6.91 3.82 -7.39
CA PRO A 124 -6.04 4.51 -6.45
C PRO A 124 -6.77 5.06 -5.22
N PHE A 125 -8.04 5.45 -5.34
CA PHE A 125 -8.84 5.90 -4.20
C PHE A 125 -9.09 4.75 -3.20
N VAL A 126 -9.49 3.57 -3.67
CA VAL A 126 -9.67 2.38 -2.82
C VAL A 126 -8.37 2.03 -2.09
N LEU A 127 -7.22 2.09 -2.77
CA LEU A 127 -5.92 1.82 -2.14
C LEU A 127 -5.57 2.83 -1.05
N ILE A 128 -5.88 4.12 -1.24
CA ILE A 128 -5.74 5.15 -0.20
C ILE A 128 -6.57 4.80 1.03
N VAL A 129 -7.85 4.46 0.85
CA VAL A 129 -8.76 4.13 1.95
C VAL A 129 -8.28 2.89 2.71
N VAL A 130 -7.84 1.86 1.99
CA VAL A 130 -7.30 0.64 2.59
C VAL A 130 -6.02 0.92 3.39
N ALA A 131 -5.07 1.66 2.80
CA ALA A 131 -3.82 2.01 3.48
C ALA A 131 -4.07 2.87 4.74
N LEU A 132 -4.97 3.84 4.64
CA LEU A 132 -5.38 4.68 5.76
C LEU A 132 -6.08 3.84 6.85
N GLY A 133 -6.98 2.94 6.48
CA GLY A 133 -7.65 2.04 7.41
C GLY A 133 -6.67 1.19 8.21
N VAL A 134 -5.66 0.62 7.55
CA VAL A 134 -4.61 -0.15 8.22
C VAL A 134 -3.75 0.74 9.11
N ALA A 135 -3.39 1.96 8.67
CA ALA A 135 -2.61 2.90 9.49
C ALA A 135 -3.36 3.29 10.78
N LEU A 136 -4.68 3.50 10.71
CA LEU A 136 -5.51 3.87 11.85
C LEU A 136 -5.79 2.70 12.82
N THR A 137 -5.91 1.47 12.31
CA THR A 137 -6.17 0.28 13.13
C THR A 137 -4.89 -0.36 13.68
N GLY A 138 -3.75 -0.01 13.10
CA GLY A 138 -2.46 -0.64 13.36
C GLY A 138 -2.24 -1.92 12.56
N ALA A 139 -1.04 -2.44 12.66
CA ALA A 139 -0.59 -3.59 11.86
C ALA A 139 -1.18 -4.95 12.29
N GLY A 140 -1.79 -5.04 13.47
CA GLY A 140 -2.27 -6.28 14.07
C GLY A 140 -1.16 -7.11 14.74
N ASP A 141 -1.54 -8.21 15.40
CA ASP A 141 -0.62 -9.05 16.18
C ASP A 141 0.39 -9.81 15.28
N TYR A 142 0.04 -10.06 14.02
CA TYR A 142 0.92 -10.72 13.04
C TYR A 142 1.72 -9.70 12.23
N SER A 143 2.53 -8.88 12.91
CA SER A 143 3.34 -7.81 12.31
C SER A 143 4.70 -7.72 12.98
N LEU A 144 5.69 -7.16 12.29
CA LEU A 144 6.98 -6.88 12.92
C LEU A 144 6.86 -5.76 13.96
N ASP A 145 5.96 -4.80 13.78
CA ASP A 145 5.68 -3.76 14.78
C ASP A 145 5.18 -4.35 16.12
N ALA A 146 4.51 -5.52 16.07
CA ALA A 146 4.05 -6.19 17.29
C ALA A 146 5.18 -6.78 18.15
N LEU A 147 6.37 -7.02 17.56
CA LEU A 147 7.54 -7.53 18.29
C LEU A 147 8.20 -6.47 19.20
N TRP A 148 7.86 -5.19 18.99
CA TRP A 148 8.45 -4.05 19.73
C TRP A 148 7.47 -3.44 20.72
N ARG A 149 6.26 -4.00 20.84
CA ARG A 149 5.21 -3.65 21.82
C ARG A 149 5.24 -4.62 22.99
#